data_74d1e624211cdd3b9c8d5bce6b62354e
#
_entry.id   74d1e624211cdd3b9c8d5bce6b62354e
#
_cell.length_a   1.000
_cell.length_b   1.000
_cell.length_c   1.000
_cell.angle_alpha   90.00
_cell.angle_beta   90.00
_cell.angle_gamma   90.00
#
_symmetry.space_group_name_H-M   'P 1'
#
loop_
_entity.id
_entity.type
_entity.pdbx_description
1 polymer ?
#
loop_
_entity_poly.entity_id
_entity_poly.type
_entity_poly.pdbx_seq_one_letter_code
_entity_poly.pdbx_strand_id
1 'polypeptide(L)'
;MAEIANIFSTEIKENEQHNGMIDTQSARESQEVQAMMVIAKRFPRDPIDAMGRILKSCTRKTLAQSAVYSYPRGGQSVEGPSIRLAETLAQEWGNIQFGIRELSQSNGESTVEAFAWDIQTNTRQVKVFQVPHVRYTKKGKQILTDPRDIYEVVANNGARRLRACILGVIPGDVIEAAVEQCSVTLKANEDVSPEGLKKMAGIFFDNFGVTQDMIGKRYQCKFESLRPAQVVQLRTIYQSLRDGMSHPKDWFDFEPEKPIINSSVDSNTFEQCKQSIINGETTLQELCDSGAYEFSQEQLTKLEELENGNVSTES
;
A
#
# COMPACT_ATOMS: atom_id res chain seq x y z
N MET A 1 65.44 1.49 3.26
CA MET A 1 64.94 1.99 1.94
C MET A 1 64.19 0.91 1.13
N ALA A 2 64.37 -0.39 1.37
CA ALA A 2 63.65 -1.47 0.64
C ALA A 2 62.20 -1.65 1.11
N GLU A 3 61.87 -1.31 2.35
CA GLU A 3 60.55 -1.52 2.94
C GLU A 3 59.53 -0.43 2.51
N ILE A 4 59.99 0.77 2.24
CA ILE A 4 59.12 1.89 1.78
C ILE A 4 58.64 1.68 0.33
N ALA A 5 59.44 1.08 -0.52
CA ALA A 5 59.08 0.79 -1.90
C ALA A 5 58.00 -0.26 -2.05
N ASN A 6 57.89 -1.17 -1.07
CA ASN A 6 56.89 -2.25 -1.13
C ASN A 6 55.48 -1.82 -0.73
N ILE A 7 55.32 -0.83 0.15
CA ILE A 7 54.05 -0.27 0.58
C ILE A 7 53.39 0.50 -0.58
N PHE A 8 54.15 1.29 -1.29
CA PHE A 8 53.64 2.03 -2.47
C PHE A 8 53.31 1.13 -3.68
N SER A 9 54.02 0.03 -3.84
CA SER A 9 53.71 -0.91 -4.95
C SER A 9 52.44 -1.72 -4.72
N THR A 10 52.03 -1.95 -3.47
CA THR A 10 50.78 -2.67 -3.14
C THR A 10 49.55 -1.77 -3.36
N GLU A 11 49.61 -0.50 -2.98
CA GLU A 11 48.54 0.46 -3.22
C GLU A 11 48.33 0.75 -4.73
N ILE A 12 49.44 0.86 -5.49
CA ILE A 12 49.34 1.05 -6.96
C ILE A 12 48.71 -0.17 -7.63
N LYS A 13 49.03 -1.40 -7.19
CA LYS A 13 48.44 -2.62 -7.76
C LYS A 13 46.95 -2.78 -7.46
N GLU A 14 46.53 -2.43 -6.25
CA GLU A 14 45.09 -2.46 -5.89
C GLU A 14 44.30 -1.42 -6.70
N ASN A 15 44.87 -0.22 -6.90
CA ASN A 15 44.23 0.84 -7.68
C ASN A 15 44.18 0.51 -9.19
N GLU A 16 45.22 -0.13 -9.73
CA GLU A 16 45.24 -0.59 -11.12
C GLU A 16 44.26 -1.76 -11.34
N GLN A 17 44.13 -2.70 -10.39
CA GLN A 17 43.14 -3.77 -10.47
C GLN A 17 41.72 -3.24 -10.38
N HIS A 18 41.46 -2.26 -9.52
CA HIS A 18 40.15 -1.64 -9.40
C HIS A 18 39.77 -0.87 -10.66
N ASN A 19 40.67 -0.11 -11.25
CA ASN A 19 40.45 0.59 -12.52
C ASN A 19 40.24 -0.42 -13.67
N GLY A 20 41.00 -1.50 -13.73
CA GLY A 20 40.83 -2.53 -14.73
C GLY A 20 39.48 -3.25 -14.68
N MET A 21 38.90 -3.45 -13.49
CA MET A 21 37.54 -3.99 -13.33
C MET A 21 36.48 -3.00 -13.81
N ILE A 22 36.60 -1.72 -13.47
CA ILE A 22 35.69 -0.66 -13.92
C ILE A 22 35.73 -0.53 -15.45
N ASP A 23 36.91 -0.52 -16.05
CA ASP A 23 37.10 -0.42 -17.51
C ASP A 23 36.52 -1.66 -18.21
N THR A 24 36.71 -2.85 -17.69
CA THR A 24 36.14 -4.09 -18.20
C THR A 24 34.61 -4.09 -18.11
N GLN A 25 34.05 -3.64 -16.99
CA GLN A 25 32.61 -3.52 -16.80
C GLN A 25 32.02 -2.50 -17.80
N SER A 26 32.62 -1.35 -17.95
CA SER A 26 32.19 -0.29 -18.89
C SER A 26 32.25 -0.77 -20.34
N ALA A 27 33.33 -1.48 -20.74
CA ALA A 27 33.46 -2.07 -22.06
C ALA A 27 32.38 -3.12 -22.33
N ARG A 28 32.10 -3.99 -21.35
CA ARG A 28 31.03 -5.00 -21.44
C ARG A 28 29.64 -4.35 -21.58
N GLU A 29 29.31 -3.36 -20.76
CA GLU A 29 28.04 -2.64 -20.87
C GLU A 29 27.88 -1.96 -22.25
N SER A 30 28.96 -1.37 -22.77
CA SER A 30 28.94 -0.79 -24.12
C SER A 30 28.67 -1.82 -25.22
N GLN A 31 29.31 -2.99 -25.13
CA GLN A 31 29.08 -4.09 -26.06
C GLN A 31 27.65 -4.66 -25.98
N GLU A 32 27.12 -4.80 -24.76
CA GLU A 32 25.75 -5.25 -24.56
C GLU A 32 24.74 -4.27 -25.18
N VAL A 33 24.93 -2.96 -25.01
CA VAL A 33 24.09 -1.93 -25.64
C VAL A 33 24.16 -2.02 -27.17
N GLN A 34 25.37 -2.15 -27.76
CA GLN A 34 25.53 -2.28 -29.20
C GLN A 34 24.83 -3.53 -29.72
N ALA A 35 25.00 -4.67 -29.04
CA ALA A 35 24.32 -5.91 -29.40
C ALA A 35 22.79 -5.79 -29.35
N MET A 36 22.26 -5.18 -28.34
CA MET A 36 20.82 -4.94 -28.21
C MET A 36 20.27 -4.04 -29.30
N MET A 37 21.00 -2.98 -29.69
CA MET A 37 20.61 -2.10 -30.81
C MET A 37 20.60 -2.85 -32.16
N VAL A 38 21.57 -3.72 -32.38
CA VAL A 38 21.61 -4.56 -33.58
C VAL A 38 20.44 -5.53 -33.61
N ILE A 39 20.14 -6.19 -32.46
CA ILE A 39 19.03 -7.13 -32.33
C ILE A 39 17.69 -6.42 -32.57
N ALA A 40 17.48 -5.26 -31.94
CA ALA A 40 16.25 -4.49 -32.11
C ALA A 40 16.00 -4.04 -33.58
N LYS A 41 17.06 -3.70 -34.30
CA LYS A 41 16.96 -3.38 -35.74
C LYS A 41 16.72 -4.60 -36.64
N ARG A 42 17.29 -5.76 -36.26
CA ARG A 42 17.13 -6.99 -37.05
C ARG A 42 15.78 -7.66 -36.81
N PHE A 43 15.25 -7.52 -35.63
CA PHE A 43 13.97 -8.07 -35.18
C PHE A 43 13.07 -6.94 -34.64
N PRO A 44 12.64 -6.03 -35.55
CA PRO A 44 11.75 -4.95 -35.13
C PRO A 44 10.42 -5.54 -34.67
N ARG A 45 9.82 -4.90 -33.63
CA ARG A 45 8.49 -5.29 -33.22
C ARG A 45 7.47 -4.98 -34.31
N ASP A 46 6.49 -5.86 -34.49
CA ASP A 46 5.23 -5.54 -35.09
C ASP A 46 4.29 -5.00 -34.00
N PRO A 47 3.83 -3.73 -34.07
CA PRO A 47 2.98 -3.15 -33.03
C PRO A 47 1.64 -3.88 -32.88
N ILE A 48 1.07 -4.41 -33.94
CA ILE A 48 -0.20 -5.13 -33.92
C ILE A 48 -0.04 -6.48 -33.18
N ASP A 49 1.02 -7.21 -33.54
CA ASP A 49 1.33 -8.48 -32.87
C ASP A 49 1.72 -8.27 -31.42
N ALA A 50 2.52 -7.25 -31.08
CA ALA A 50 2.87 -6.90 -29.72
C ALA A 50 1.63 -6.55 -28.91
N MET A 51 0.71 -5.76 -29.45
CA MET A 51 -0.57 -5.46 -28.83
C MET A 51 -1.39 -6.72 -28.59
N GLY A 52 -1.46 -7.62 -29.57
CA GLY A 52 -2.14 -8.91 -29.44
C GLY A 52 -1.58 -9.76 -28.29
N ARG A 53 -0.27 -9.81 -28.12
CA ARG A 53 0.40 -10.50 -27.00
C ARG A 53 0.07 -9.85 -25.65
N ILE A 54 0.08 -8.52 -25.58
CA ILE A 54 -0.30 -7.77 -24.38
C ILE A 54 -1.74 -8.11 -23.98
N LEU A 55 -2.70 -7.98 -24.90
CA LEU A 55 -4.11 -8.26 -24.60
C LEU A 55 -4.32 -9.72 -24.17
N LYS A 56 -3.65 -10.67 -24.83
CA LYS A 56 -3.66 -12.08 -24.43
C LYS A 56 -3.11 -12.28 -23.02
N SER A 57 -2.02 -11.60 -22.66
CA SER A 57 -1.48 -11.66 -21.30
C SER A 57 -2.47 -11.10 -20.26
N CYS A 58 -3.20 -10.05 -20.60
CA CYS A 58 -4.23 -9.44 -19.76
C CYS A 58 -5.48 -10.31 -19.55
N THR A 59 -5.67 -11.40 -20.34
CA THR A 59 -6.74 -12.39 -20.06
C THR A 59 -6.41 -13.33 -18.91
N ARG A 60 -5.18 -13.32 -18.41
CA ARG A 60 -4.79 -14.11 -17.23
C ARG A 60 -5.36 -13.49 -15.95
N LYS A 61 -6.20 -14.23 -15.23
CA LYS A 61 -6.87 -13.76 -14.01
C LYS A 61 -5.88 -13.23 -12.97
N THR A 62 -4.76 -13.92 -12.76
CA THR A 62 -3.75 -13.53 -11.76
C THR A 62 -3.07 -12.21 -12.09
N LEU A 63 -2.79 -11.95 -13.37
CA LEU A 63 -2.27 -10.65 -13.80
C LEU A 63 -3.33 -9.56 -13.63
N ALA A 64 -4.55 -9.80 -14.12
CA ALA A 64 -5.65 -8.85 -14.03
C ALA A 64 -5.93 -8.42 -12.57
N GLN A 65 -5.88 -9.36 -11.61
CA GLN A 65 -6.08 -9.07 -10.18
C GLN A 65 -5.03 -8.13 -9.57
N SER A 66 -3.83 -8.10 -10.15
CA SER A 66 -2.72 -7.27 -9.68
C SER A 66 -2.36 -6.13 -10.63
N ALA A 67 -3.13 -5.95 -11.71
CA ALA A 67 -2.81 -5.03 -12.79
C ALA A 67 -2.99 -3.56 -12.44
N VAL A 68 -3.92 -3.23 -11.55
CA VAL A 68 -4.26 -1.86 -11.17
C VAL A 68 -4.12 -1.71 -9.67
N TYR A 69 -3.53 -0.60 -9.23
CA TYR A 69 -3.57 -0.18 -7.84
C TYR A 69 -4.60 0.95 -7.66
N SER A 70 -5.18 1.02 -6.48
CA SER A 70 -6.05 2.11 -6.07
C SER A 70 -5.74 2.49 -4.63
N TYR A 71 -5.63 3.80 -4.34
CA TYR A 71 -5.50 4.31 -2.98
C TYR A 71 -6.19 5.67 -2.85
N PRO A 72 -6.78 5.99 -1.68
CA PRO A 72 -7.42 7.28 -1.45
C PRO A 72 -6.37 8.37 -1.25
N ARG A 73 -6.63 9.55 -1.84
CA ARG A 73 -5.82 10.76 -1.64
C ARG A 73 -6.69 11.99 -1.73
N GLY A 74 -6.78 12.75 -0.63
CA GLY A 74 -7.54 14.01 -0.63
C GLY A 74 -9.02 13.84 -0.96
N GLY A 75 -9.66 12.75 -0.51
CA GLY A 75 -11.09 12.47 -0.78
C GLY A 75 -11.38 11.85 -2.16
N GLN A 76 -10.35 11.63 -3.00
CA GLN A 76 -10.48 10.98 -4.30
C GLN A 76 -9.69 9.67 -4.33
N SER A 77 -10.13 8.72 -5.15
CA SER A 77 -9.38 7.49 -5.43
C SER A 77 -8.38 7.76 -6.56
N VAL A 78 -7.10 7.48 -6.31
CA VAL A 78 -6.04 7.51 -7.33
C VAL A 78 -5.82 6.09 -7.81
N GLU A 79 -6.07 5.86 -9.08
CA GLU A 79 -5.89 4.56 -9.72
C GLU A 79 -4.82 4.62 -10.82
N GLY A 80 -4.20 3.50 -11.09
CA GLY A 80 -3.22 3.43 -12.17
C GLY A 80 -2.66 2.01 -12.36
N PRO A 81 -1.95 1.81 -13.50
CA PRO A 81 -1.29 0.54 -13.77
C PRO A 81 -0.25 0.21 -12.71
N SER A 82 -0.24 -1.03 -12.23
CA SER A 82 0.76 -1.51 -11.26
C SER A 82 2.12 -1.72 -11.91
N ILE A 83 3.17 -1.90 -11.10
CA ILE A 83 4.49 -2.29 -11.61
C ILE A 83 4.43 -3.63 -12.35
N ARG A 84 3.62 -4.58 -11.88
CA ARG A 84 3.48 -5.90 -12.52
C ARG A 84 2.86 -5.81 -13.92
N LEU A 85 1.86 -4.95 -14.08
CA LEU A 85 1.32 -4.68 -15.43
C LEU A 85 2.36 -3.98 -16.29
N ALA A 86 3.05 -2.96 -15.77
CA ALA A 86 4.08 -2.24 -16.50
C ALA A 86 5.21 -3.17 -17.01
N GLU A 87 5.71 -4.07 -16.16
CA GLU A 87 6.71 -5.09 -16.54
C GLU A 87 6.17 -6.04 -17.61
N THR A 88 4.93 -6.49 -17.49
CA THR A 88 4.29 -7.33 -18.53
C THR A 88 4.17 -6.58 -19.85
N LEU A 89 3.76 -5.30 -19.80
CA LEU A 89 3.70 -4.45 -20.99
C LEU A 89 5.07 -4.34 -21.67
N ALA A 90 6.13 -4.10 -20.91
CA ALA A 90 7.49 -3.99 -21.45
C ALA A 90 7.97 -5.31 -22.10
N GLN A 91 7.69 -6.45 -21.44
CA GLN A 91 8.04 -7.78 -21.94
C GLN A 91 7.33 -8.12 -23.26
N GLU A 92 6.01 -7.87 -23.30
CA GLU A 92 5.20 -8.22 -24.47
C GLU A 92 5.34 -7.19 -25.60
N TRP A 93 5.60 -5.92 -25.29
CA TRP A 93 5.91 -4.90 -26.28
C TRP A 93 7.22 -5.20 -26.98
N GLY A 94 8.21 -5.69 -26.24
CA GLY A 94 9.51 -6.11 -26.77
C GLY A 94 10.47 -4.93 -27.03
N ASN A 95 11.74 -5.26 -27.21
CA ASN A 95 12.83 -4.31 -27.45
C ASN A 95 12.95 -3.19 -26.40
N ILE A 96 12.48 -3.44 -25.16
CA ILE A 96 12.59 -2.53 -24.03
C ILE A 96 13.57 -3.08 -23.00
N GLN A 97 14.58 -2.28 -22.67
CA GLN A 97 15.44 -2.50 -21.51
C GLN A 97 14.96 -1.63 -20.36
N PHE A 98 14.83 -2.20 -19.18
CA PHE A 98 14.43 -1.47 -17.98
C PHE A 98 15.08 -2.03 -16.73
N GLY A 99 15.22 -1.23 -15.71
CA GLY A 99 15.83 -1.66 -14.46
C GLY A 99 15.99 -0.55 -13.44
N ILE A 100 16.56 -0.96 -12.32
CA ILE A 100 16.96 -0.08 -11.21
C ILE A 100 18.44 -0.30 -10.98
N ARG A 101 19.20 0.78 -10.76
CA ARG A 101 20.61 0.75 -10.39
C ARG A 101 20.81 1.60 -9.15
N GLU A 102 21.47 1.06 -8.15
CA GLU A 102 21.98 1.84 -7.03
C GLU A 102 23.34 2.44 -7.47
N LEU A 103 23.39 3.75 -7.55
CA LEU A 103 24.58 4.47 -8.00
C LEU A 103 25.56 4.73 -6.87
N SER A 104 25.04 5.00 -5.66
CA SER A 104 25.86 5.20 -4.47
C SER A 104 25.05 4.94 -3.21
N GLN A 105 25.73 4.54 -2.15
CA GLN A 105 25.18 4.36 -0.82
C GLN A 105 26.12 5.08 0.18
N SER A 106 25.64 6.15 0.78
CA SER A 106 26.43 6.93 1.73
C SER A 106 25.54 7.76 2.66
N ASN A 107 26.05 8.12 3.83
CA ASN A 107 25.39 9.05 4.76
C ASN A 107 23.95 8.71 5.15
N GLY A 108 23.59 7.42 5.19
CA GLY A 108 22.24 6.96 5.54
C GLY A 108 21.20 7.14 4.43
N GLU A 109 21.64 7.26 3.19
CA GLU A 109 20.79 7.28 1.99
C GLU A 109 21.44 6.56 0.81
N SER A 110 20.61 6.11 -0.13
CA SER A 110 21.01 5.55 -1.43
C SER A 110 20.59 6.48 -2.55
N THR A 111 21.52 6.77 -3.47
CA THR A 111 21.18 7.41 -4.76
C THR A 111 20.89 6.31 -5.78
N VAL A 112 19.69 6.35 -6.36
CA VAL A 112 19.14 5.27 -7.19
C VAL A 112 18.70 5.81 -8.52
N GLU A 113 19.01 5.08 -9.59
CA GLU A 113 18.50 5.30 -10.93
C GLU A 113 17.43 4.26 -11.26
N ALA A 114 16.26 4.71 -11.74
CA ALA A 114 15.30 3.87 -12.43
C ALA A 114 15.24 4.30 -13.89
N PHE A 115 15.26 3.36 -14.80
CA PHE A 115 15.25 3.64 -16.23
C PHE A 115 14.40 2.67 -17.03
N ALA A 116 13.89 3.14 -18.17
CA ALA A 116 13.36 2.32 -19.24
C ALA A 116 13.80 2.92 -20.57
N TRP A 117 14.17 2.05 -21.49
CA TRP A 117 14.67 2.42 -22.81
C TRP A 117 14.06 1.53 -23.87
N ASP A 118 13.27 2.09 -24.74
CA ASP A 118 12.87 1.46 -25.99
C ASP A 118 14.03 1.60 -26.99
N ILE A 119 14.77 0.52 -27.16
CA ILE A 119 15.98 0.46 -27.96
C ILE A 119 15.67 0.62 -29.47
N GLN A 120 14.48 0.18 -29.89
CA GLN A 120 14.07 0.26 -31.30
C GLN A 120 13.78 1.69 -31.71
N THR A 121 13.09 2.48 -30.90
CA THR A 121 12.75 3.88 -31.16
C THR A 121 13.78 4.85 -30.59
N ASN A 122 14.73 4.35 -29.80
CA ASN A 122 15.69 5.13 -29.00
C ASN A 122 15.03 6.11 -28.02
N THR A 123 13.83 5.79 -27.53
CA THR A 123 13.13 6.57 -26.52
C THR A 123 13.54 6.10 -25.14
N ARG A 124 14.10 7.00 -24.31
CA ARG A 124 14.60 6.67 -22.97
C ARG A 124 13.97 7.57 -21.90
N GLN A 125 13.55 6.96 -20.80
CA GLN A 125 13.11 7.61 -19.58
C GLN A 125 14.05 7.23 -18.44
N VAL A 126 14.53 8.22 -17.71
CA VAL A 126 15.42 8.03 -16.55
C VAL A 126 14.96 8.90 -15.39
N LYS A 127 15.00 8.36 -14.20
CA LYS A 127 14.74 9.10 -12.94
C LYS A 127 15.82 8.75 -11.94
N VAL A 128 16.60 9.76 -11.54
CA VAL A 128 17.55 9.65 -10.43
C VAL A 128 16.91 10.26 -9.19
N PHE A 129 16.99 9.56 -8.06
CA PHE A 129 16.36 9.96 -6.80
C PHE A 129 17.12 9.42 -5.61
N GLN A 130 16.92 10.06 -4.45
CA GLN A 130 17.50 9.64 -3.19
C GLN A 130 16.47 8.88 -2.36
N VAL A 131 16.95 7.83 -1.67
CA VAL A 131 16.18 7.00 -0.77
C VAL A 131 16.85 7.03 0.60
N PRO A 132 16.31 7.78 1.57
CA PRO A 132 16.79 7.74 2.94
C PRO A 132 16.59 6.34 3.54
N HIS A 133 17.59 5.87 4.31
CA HIS A 133 17.52 4.60 5.03
C HIS A 133 16.65 4.72 6.28
N VAL A 134 15.37 5.02 6.05
CA VAL A 134 14.39 5.32 7.11
C VAL A 134 13.06 4.67 6.78
N ARG A 135 12.47 4.07 7.80
CA ARG A 135 11.07 3.59 7.76
C ARG A 135 10.20 4.46 8.68
N TYR A 136 9.10 4.96 8.15
CA TYR A 136 8.09 5.65 8.96
C TYR A 136 7.07 4.65 9.47
N THR A 137 6.95 4.53 10.78
CA THR A 137 6.00 3.66 11.47
C THR A 137 5.01 4.49 12.29
N LYS A 138 3.93 3.86 12.80
CA LYS A 138 3.00 4.52 13.73
C LYS A 138 3.68 5.05 14.99
N LYS A 139 4.84 4.47 15.36
CA LYS A 139 5.66 4.87 16.52
C LYS A 139 6.68 5.96 16.19
N GLY A 140 6.76 6.42 14.94
CA GLY A 140 7.68 7.47 14.51
C GLY A 140 8.70 6.98 13.46
N LYS A 141 9.74 7.80 13.28
CA LYS A 141 10.84 7.58 12.33
C LYS A 141 11.80 6.54 12.90
N GLN A 142 12.06 5.47 12.16
CA GLN A 142 13.04 4.43 12.47
C GLN A 142 14.19 4.47 11.46
N ILE A 143 15.42 4.61 11.94
CA ILE A 143 16.62 4.53 11.11
C ILE A 143 16.91 3.05 10.83
N LEU A 144 17.18 2.72 9.57
CA LEU A 144 17.51 1.37 9.14
C LEU A 144 19.02 1.18 9.12
N THR A 145 19.49 0.11 9.75
CA THR A 145 20.91 -0.28 9.80
C THR A 145 21.14 -1.66 9.21
N ASP A 146 20.10 -2.51 9.16
CA ASP A 146 20.18 -3.82 8.55
C ASP A 146 20.23 -3.69 7.02
N PRO A 147 21.21 -4.29 6.33
CA PRO A 147 21.34 -4.21 4.88
C PRO A 147 20.11 -4.73 4.12
N ARG A 148 19.42 -5.74 4.65
CA ARG A 148 18.20 -6.27 4.06
C ARG A 148 17.06 -5.26 4.12
N ASP A 149 16.86 -4.61 5.26
CA ASP A 149 15.85 -3.58 5.42
C ASP A 149 16.10 -2.38 4.50
N ILE A 150 17.37 -1.98 4.34
CA ILE A 150 17.79 -0.93 3.41
C ILE A 150 17.46 -1.35 1.97
N TYR A 151 17.87 -2.56 1.57
CA TYR A 151 17.57 -3.09 0.25
C TYR A 151 16.06 -3.08 -0.06
N GLU A 152 15.24 -3.56 0.86
CA GLU A 152 13.77 -3.59 0.70
C GLU A 152 13.18 -2.18 0.48
N VAL A 153 13.64 -1.18 1.23
CA VAL A 153 13.18 0.20 1.08
C VAL A 153 13.64 0.79 -0.25
N VAL A 154 14.88 0.54 -0.66
CA VAL A 154 15.43 0.97 -1.95
C VAL A 154 14.66 0.33 -3.09
N ALA A 155 14.47 -0.99 -3.07
CA ALA A 155 13.75 -1.74 -4.10
C ALA A 155 12.29 -1.25 -4.26
N ASN A 156 11.57 -1.05 -3.15
CA ASN A 156 10.19 -0.55 -3.17
C ASN A 156 10.07 0.88 -3.72
N ASN A 157 11.00 1.75 -3.36
CA ASN A 157 11.05 3.10 -3.92
C ASN A 157 11.44 3.08 -5.40
N GLY A 158 12.37 2.23 -5.78
CA GLY A 158 12.80 2.03 -7.15
C GLY A 158 11.65 1.55 -8.05
N ALA A 159 10.90 0.55 -7.61
CA ALA A 159 9.78 -0.02 -8.37
C ALA A 159 8.73 1.03 -8.76
N ARG A 160 8.44 2.01 -7.89
CA ARG A 160 7.50 3.11 -8.20
C ARG A 160 8.01 4.00 -9.34
N ARG A 161 9.32 4.29 -9.39
CA ARG A 161 9.94 5.13 -10.42
C ARG A 161 10.14 4.34 -11.70
N LEU A 162 10.53 3.07 -11.58
CA LEU A 162 10.65 2.15 -12.70
C LEU A 162 9.33 2.02 -13.46
N ARG A 163 8.23 1.81 -12.76
CA ARG A 163 6.89 1.82 -13.36
C ARG A 163 6.64 3.07 -14.20
N ALA A 164 6.94 4.25 -13.66
CA ALA A 164 6.74 5.50 -14.38
C ALA A 164 7.68 5.63 -15.61
N CYS A 165 8.89 5.06 -15.56
CA CYS A 165 9.79 5.01 -16.71
C CYS A 165 9.25 4.07 -17.79
N ILE A 166 8.82 2.87 -17.44
CA ILE A 166 8.25 1.89 -18.39
C ILE A 166 7.02 2.47 -19.09
N LEU A 167 6.08 3.01 -18.31
CA LEU A 167 4.86 3.62 -18.88
C LEU A 167 5.15 4.88 -19.71
N GLY A 168 6.30 5.51 -19.53
CA GLY A 168 6.72 6.68 -20.30
C GLY A 168 7.36 6.36 -21.66
N VAL A 169 7.69 5.08 -21.94
CA VAL A 169 8.26 4.64 -23.22
C VAL A 169 7.28 3.80 -24.04
N ILE A 170 6.14 3.40 -23.48
CA ILE A 170 5.08 2.65 -24.15
C ILE A 170 3.97 3.63 -24.54
N PRO A 171 3.36 3.52 -25.74
CA PRO A 171 2.25 4.35 -26.16
C PRO A 171 1.06 4.29 -25.17
N GLY A 172 0.43 5.43 -24.91
CA GLY A 172 -0.65 5.53 -23.93
C GLY A 172 -1.88 4.70 -24.25
N ASP A 173 -2.25 4.63 -25.52
CA ASP A 173 -3.35 3.81 -26.02
C ASP A 173 -3.15 2.31 -25.79
N VAL A 174 -1.91 1.82 -25.91
CA VAL A 174 -1.54 0.43 -25.58
C VAL A 174 -1.74 0.16 -24.07
N ILE A 175 -1.35 1.11 -23.24
CA ILE A 175 -1.53 1.02 -21.77
C ILE A 175 -3.02 0.99 -21.42
N GLU A 176 -3.79 1.91 -21.99
CA GLU A 176 -5.24 2.01 -21.76
C GLU A 176 -5.96 0.74 -22.18
N ALA A 177 -5.67 0.21 -23.34
CA ALA A 177 -6.28 -1.04 -23.82
C ALA A 177 -5.91 -2.24 -22.93
N ALA A 178 -4.70 -2.30 -22.41
CA ALA A 178 -4.29 -3.35 -21.47
C ALA A 178 -5.05 -3.27 -20.14
N VAL A 179 -5.23 -2.07 -19.59
CA VAL A 179 -6.00 -1.82 -18.38
C VAL A 179 -7.47 -2.21 -18.60
N GLU A 180 -8.07 -1.81 -19.72
CA GLU A 180 -9.44 -2.19 -20.05
C GLU A 180 -9.59 -3.71 -20.21
N GLN A 181 -8.68 -4.37 -20.88
CA GLN A 181 -8.70 -5.83 -21.01
C GLN A 181 -8.60 -6.52 -19.65
N CYS A 182 -7.77 -6.03 -18.72
CA CYS A 182 -7.69 -6.54 -17.37
C CYS A 182 -9.05 -6.36 -16.64
N SER A 183 -9.70 -5.21 -16.81
CA SER A 183 -11.03 -4.94 -16.24
C SER A 183 -12.09 -5.90 -16.78
N VAL A 184 -12.12 -6.13 -18.09
CA VAL A 184 -13.01 -7.11 -18.73
C VAL A 184 -12.76 -8.51 -18.18
N THR A 185 -11.49 -8.91 -18.06
CA THR A 185 -11.10 -10.22 -17.54
C THR A 185 -11.58 -10.39 -16.09
N LEU A 186 -11.44 -9.39 -15.25
CA LEU A 186 -11.92 -9.44 -13.87
C LEU A 186 -13.45 -9.56 -13.81
N LYS A 187 -14.15 -8.68 -14.52
CA LYS A 187 -15.63 -8.70 -14.55
C LYS A 187 -16.20 -10.05 -15.00
N ALA A 188 -15.56 -10.68 -15.98
CA ALA A 188 -15.97 -11.99 -16.51
C ALA A 188 -15.68 -13.16 -15.54
N ASN A 189 -14.74 -12.99 -14.61
CA ASN A 189 -14.28 -14.03 -13.70
C ASN A 189 -14.71 -13.80 -12.24
N GLU A 190 -15.50 -12.75 -11.95
CA GLU A 190 -15.97 -12.51 -10.59
C GLU A 190 -17.16 -13.39 -10.25
N ASP A 191 -17.02 -14.04 -9.10
CA ASP A 191 -18.07 -14.82 -8.51
C ASP A 191 -18.98 -13.91 -7.67
N VAL A 192 -20.14 -13.59 -8.24
CA VAL A 192 -21.21 -12.82 -7.58
C VAL A 192 -22.29 -13.74 -7.01
N SER A 193 -22.05 -15.05 -6.92
CA SER A 193 -22.95 -15.96 -6.22
C SER A 193 -23.05 -15.57 -4.73
N PRO A 194 -24.15 -15.91 -4.06
CA PRO A 194 -24.29 -15.65 -2.62
C PRO A 194 -23.12 -16.21 -1.80
N GLU A 195 -22.61 -17.38 -2.17
CA GLU A 195 -21.45 -18.02 -1.53
C GLU A 195 -20.16 -17.24 -1.77
N GLY A 196 -19.93 -16.78 -3.00
CA GLY A 196 -18.77 -15.98 -3.38
C GLY A 196 -18.74 -14.65 -2.66
N LEU A 197 -19.87 -13.94 -2.59
CA LEU A 197 -20.02 -12.70 -1.86
C LEU A 197 -19.81 -12.89 -0.36
N LYS A 198 -20.42 -13.93 0.24
CA LYS A 198 -20.26 -14.24 1.67
C LYS A 198 -18.80 -14.55 2.01
N LYS A 199 -18.10 -15.30 1.16
CA LYS A 199 -16.67 -15.58 1.32
C LYS A 199 -15.83 -14.29 1.29
N MET A 200 -16.14 -13.38 0.37
CA MET A 200 -15.47 -12.07 0.28
C MET A 200 -15.71 -11.24 1.54
N ALA A 201 -16.96 -11.16 2.02
CA ALA A 201 -17.28 -10.44 3.25
C ALA A 201 -16.52 -11.01 4.46
N GLY A 202 -16.42 -12.34 4.57
CA GLY A 202 -15.62 -13.00 5.60
C GLY A 202 -14.16 -12.56 5.57
N ILE A 203 -13.53 -12.53 4.38
CA ILE A 203 -12.15 -12.09 4.22
C ILE A 203 -11.97 -10.62 4.65
N PHE A 204 -12.92 -9.73 4.34
CA PHE A 204 -12.86 -8.33 4.75
C PHE A 204 -13.05 -8.18 6.27
N PHE A 205 -13.96 -8.96 6.85
CA PHE A 205 -14.21 -8.94 8.28
C PHE A 205 -13.00 -9.47 9.06
N ASP A 206 -12.46 -10.62 8.70
CA ASP A 206 -11.36 -11.28 9.40
C ASP A 206 -10.06 -10.45 9.38
N ASN A 207 -9.77 -9.77 8.26
CA ASN A 207 -8.52 -9.03 8.11
C ASN A 207 -8.62 -7.55 8.51
N PHE A 208 -9.80 -6.94 8.40
CA PHE A 208 -9.95 -5.50 8.51
C PHE A 208 -11.14 -5.04 9.38
N GLY A 209 -11.96 -5.96 9.91
CA GLY A 209 -13.15 -5.64 10.69
C GLY A 209 -14.27 -4.99 9.87
N VAL A 210 -14.25 -5.11 8.53
CA VAL A 210 -15.25 -4.51 7.63
C VAL A 210 -16.44 -5.44 7.49
N THR A 211 -17.62 -4.99 7.87
CA THR A 211 -18.87 -5.74 7.82
C THR A 211 -19.57 -5.66 6.45
N GLN A 212 -20.53 -6.57 6.20
CA GLN A 212 -21.38 -6.54 4.99
C GLN A 212 -22.16 -5.23 4.89
N ASP A 213 -22.66 -4.71 6.02
CA ASP A 213 -23.41 -3.46 6.07
C ASP A 213 -22.54 -2.25 5.67
N MET A 214 -21.29 -2.21 6.11
CA MET A 214 -20.33 -1.18 5.73
C MET A 214 -20.05 -1.22 4.22
N ILE A 215 -19.94 -2.42 3.65
CA ILE A 215 -19.79 -2.58 2.20
C ILE A 215 -21.06 -2.12 1.48
N GLY A 216 -22.25 -2.52 1.98
CA GLY A 216 -23.53 -2.09 1.42
C GLY A 216 -23.72 -0.57 1.47
N LYS A 217 -23.40 0.08 2.59
CA LYS A 217 -23.44 1.54 2.74
C LYS A 217 -22.55 2.24 1.71
N ARG A 218 -21.32 1.76 1.51
CA ARG A 218 -20.40 2.32 0.52
C ARG A 218 -20.95 2.34 -0.90
N TYR A 219 -21.60 1.25 -1.32
CA TYR A 219 -22.15 1.11 -2.67
C TYR A 219 -23.63 1.51 -2.78
N GLN A 220 -24.23 1.98 -1.69
CA GLN A 220 -25.63 2.37 -1.60
C GLN A 220 -26.59 1.29 -2.12
N CYS A 221 -26.26 0.03 -1.85
CA CYS A 221 -27.07 -1.12 -2.24
C CYS A 221 -27.02 -2.22 -1.17
N LYS A 222 -27.94 -3.18 -1.24
CA LYS A 222 -27.84 -4.38 -0.42
C LYS A 222 -26.61 -5.19 -0.82
N PHE A 223 -25.92 -5.78 0.14
CA PHE A 223 -24.71 -6.55 -0.09
C PHE A 223 -24.90 -7.67 -1.13
N GLU A 224 -26.04 -8.35 -1.09
CA GLU A 224 -26.38 -9.43 -2.02
C GLU A 224 -26.66 -8.93 -3.45
N SER A 225 -26.83 -7.62 -3.63
CA SER A 225 -27.10 -6.99 -4.94
C SER A 225 -25.84 -6.42 -5.59
N LEU A 226 -24.65 -6.73 -5.07
CA LEU A 226 -23.39 -6.26 -5.63
C LEU A 226 -23.18 -6.79 -7.04
N ARG A 227 -22.81 -5.89 -7.95
CA ARG A 227 -22.50 -6.21 -9.36
C ARG A 227 -21.02 -6.61 -9.50
N PRO A 228 -20.65 -7.37 -10.56
CA PRO A 228 -19.26 -7.76 -10.82
C PRO A 228 -18.27 -6.59 -10.76
N ALA A 229 -18.62 -5.42 -11.29
CA ALA A 229 -17.78 -4.23 -11.25
C ALA A 229 -17.49 -3.75 -9.81
N GLN A 230 -18.48 -3.81 -8.92
CA GLN A 230 -18.32 -3.44 -7.51
C GLN A 230 -17.45 -4.47 -6.76
N VAL A 231 -17.61 -5.74 -7.11
CA VAL A 231 -16.77 -6.82 -6.57
C VAL A 231 -15.31 -6.65 -6.99
N VAL A 232 -15.06 -6.26 -8.25
CA VAL A 232 -13.70 -5.90 -8.74
C VAL A 232 -13.12 -4.74 -7.93
N GLN A 233 -13.89 -3.68 -7.70
CA GLN A 233 -13.47 -2.55 -6.87
C GLN A 233 -13.15 -2.98 -5.43
N LEU A 234 -13.97 -3.83 -4.82
CA LEU A 234 -13.70 -4.37 -3.49
C LEU A 234 -12.37 -5.14 -3.46
N ARG A 235 -12.05 -5.93 -4.48
CA ARG A 235 -10.75 -6.61 -4.56
C ARG A 235 -9.57 -5.63 -4.65
N THR A 236 -9.74 -4.55 -5.42
CA THR A 236 -8.72 -3.50 -5.52
C THR A 236 -8.52 -2.80 -4.18
N ILE A 237 -9.61 -2.51 -3.46
CA ILE A 237 -9.56 -1.96 -2.10
C ILE A 237 -8.86 -2.95 -1.16
N TYR A 238 -9.24 -4.23 -1.19
CA TYR A 238 -8.61 -5.27 -0.38
C TYR A 238 -7.10 -5.33 -0.61
N GLN A 239 -6.66 -5.28 -1.86
CA GLN A 239 -5.25 -5.27 -2.21
C GLN A 239 -4.52 -4.04 -1.64
N SER A 240 -5.14 -2.85 -1.76
CA SER A 240 -4.61 -1.61 -1.22
C SER A 240 -4.45 -1.65 0.31
N LEU A 241 -5.43 -2.23 1.00
CA LEU A 241 -5.40 -2.42 2.45
C LEU A 241 -4.31 -3.43 2.86
N ARG A 242 -4.22 -4.54 2.16
CA ARG A 242 -3.21 -5.58 2.41
C ARG A 242 -1.79 -5.07 2.19
N ASP A 243 -1.58 -4.28 1.16
CA ASP A 243 -0.28 -3.72 0.82
C ASP A 243 0.06 -2.48 1.68
N GLY A 244 -0.80 -2.12 2.65
CA GLY A 244 -0.60 -0.98 3.55
C GLY A 244 -0.61 0.39 2.84
N MET A 245 -1.20 0.47 1.64
CA MET A 245 -1.31 1.71 0.86
C MET A 245 -2.45 2.61 1.36
N SER A 246 -3.41 2.04 2.10
CA SER A 246 -4.57 2.74 2.66
C SER A 246 -5.03 2.06 3.95
N HIS A 247 -5.93 2.73 4.70
CA HIS A 247 -6.55 2.22 5.91
C HIS A 247 -8.04 1.92 5.68
N PRO A 248 -8.65 0.96 6.42
CA PRO A 248 -10.06 0.65 6.28
C PRO A 248 -11.00 1.86 6.43
N LYS A 249 -10.66 2.79 7.33
CA LYS A 249 -11.40 4.04 7.55
C LYS A 249 -11.40 5.00 6.35
N ASP A 250 -10.46 4.82 5.40
CA ASP A 250 -10.41 5.63 4.17
C ASP A 250 -11.45 5.19 3.15
N TRP A 251 -11.98 3.98 3.31
CA TRP A 251 -12.88 3.35 2.35
C TRP A 251 -14.27 3.05 2.89
N PHE A 252 -14.39 2.81 4.19
CA PHE A 252 -15.62 2.38 4.84
C PHE A 252 -15.90 3.25 6.06
N ASP A 253 -17.18 3.53 6.28
CA ASP A 253 -17.65 4.25 7.44
C ASP A 253 -17.66 3.28 8.63
N PHE A 254 -16.70 3.46 9.52
CA PHE A 254 -16.75 2.85 10.85
C PHE A 254 -17.60 3.76 11.72
N GLU A 255 -18.65 3.23 12.31
CA GLU A 255 -19.32 3.94 13.37
C GLU A 255 -18.28 4.28 14.45
N PRO A 256 -18.27 5.51 14.99
CA PRO A 256 -17.40 5.81 16.11
C PRO A 256 -17.66 4.71 17.15
N GLU A 257 -16.58 4.08 17.64
CA GLU A 257 -16.70 3.16 18.76
C GLU A 257 -17.53 3.91 19.81
N LYS A 258 -18.77 3.49 20.03
CA LYS A 258 -19.48 3.88 21.24
C LYS A 258 -18.49 3.51 22.34
N PRO A 259 -18.14 4.43 23.24
CA PRO A 259 -17.27 4.08 24.34
C PRO A 259 -17.83 2.76 24.89
N ILE A 260 -16.98 1.76 25.03
CA ILE A 260 -17.37 0.49 25.68
C ILE A 260 -17.75 0.91 27.08
N ILE A 261 -19.03 1.18 27.28
CA ILE A 261 -19.60 1.38 28.61
C ILE A 261 -19.55 -0.03 29.18
N ASN A 262 -18.52 -0.28 30.00
CA ASN A 262 -18.45 -1.51 30.77
C ASN A 262 -19.78 -1.64 31.49
N SER A 263 -20.54 -2.64 31.15
CA SER A 263 -21.80 -2.98 31.78
C SER A 263 -21.56 -3.21 33.28
N SER A 264 -21.99 -2.26 34.09
CA SER A 264 -21.87 -2.05 35.52
C SER A 264 -20.68 -1.18 35.95
N VAL A 265 -21.04 -0.06 36.54
CA VAL A 265 -20.09 0.81 37.26
C VAL A 265 -19.38 -0.04 38.33
N ASP A 266 -18.03 -0.06 38.26
CA ASP A 266 -17.24 -0.77 39.25
C ASP A 266 -17.50 -0.22 40.67
N SER A 267 -17.25 -1.05 41.69
CA SER A 267 -17.55 -0.71 43.08
C SER A 267 -16.89 0.59 43.57
N ASN A 268 -15.73 0.96 43.01
CA ASN A 268 -14.99 2.15 43.40
C ASN A 268 -15.61 3.43 42.77
N THR A 269 -15.96 3.36 41.50
CA THR A 269 -16.66 4.44 40.80
C THR A 269 -18.09 4.62 41.36
N PHE A 270 -18.77 3.54 41.71
CA PHE A 270 -20.07 3.59 42.34
C PHE A 270 -20.03 4.29 43.70
N GLU A 271 -19.03 4.00 44.57
CA GLU A 271 -18.84 4.69 45.84
C GLU A 271 -18.50 6.18 45.66
N GLN A 272 -17.76 6.56 44.63
CA GLN A 272 -17.52 7.96 44.29
C GLN A 272 -18.80 8.68 43.89
N CYS A 273 -19.65 8.09 43.04
CA CYS A 273 -20.94 8.65 42.64
C CYS A 273 -21.87 8.82 43.92
N LYS A 274 -21.90 7.84 44.80
CA LYS A 274 -22.61 7.93 46.07
C LYS A 274 -22.15 9.11 46.93
N GLN A 275 -20.83 9.27 47.04
CA GLN A 275 -20.24 10.33 47.85
C GLN A 275 -20.56 11.73 47.26
N SER A 276 -20.54 11.88 45.93
CA SER A 276 -20.91 13.14 45.28
C SER A 276 -22.40 13.49 45.46
N ILE A 277 -23.29 12.50 45.47
CA ILE A 277 -24.72 12.72 45.80
C ILE A 277 -24.89 13.10 47.29
N ILE A 278 -24.20 12.41 48.19
CA ILE A 278 -24.24 12.72 49.65
C ILE A 278 -23.73 14.12 49.92
N ASN A 279 -22.69 14.55 49.24
CA ASN A 279 -22.10 15.90 49.38
C ASN A 279 -22.92 16.99 48.68
N GLY A 280 -23.97 16.66 47.95
CA GLY A 280 -24.77 17.63 47.20
C GLY A 280 -24.04 18.22 45.96
N GLU A 281 -22.99 17.56 45.47
CA GLU A 281 -22.19 18.00 44.32
C GLU A 281 -22.87 17.67 42.97
N THR A 282 -23.76 16.65 42.96
CA THR A 282 -24.48 16.20 41.76
C THR A 282 -25.77 15.48 42.17
N THR A 283 -26.71 15.38 41.22
CA THR A 283 -27.96 14.64 41.39
C THR A 283 -27.93 13.31 40.62
N LEU A 284 -28.77 12.36 41.02
CA LEU A 284 -28.90 11.10 40.28
C LEU A 284 -29.29 11.34 38.79
N GLN A 285 -30.14 12.32 38.59
CA GLN A 285 -30.59 12.67 37.22
C GLN A 285 -29.44 13.21 36.36
N GLU A 286 -28.59 14.05 36.89
CA GLU A 286 -27.41 14.57 36.20
C GLU A 286 -26.39 13.46 35.88
N LEU A 287 -26.20 12.50 36.79
CA LEU A 287 -25.35 11.33 36.56
C LEU A 287 -25.90 10.44 35.46
N CYS A 288 -27.20 10.21 35.40
CA CYS A 288 -27.86 9.43 34.33
C CYS A 288 -27.85 10.19 32.99
N ASP A 289 -28.13 11.49 33.01
CA ASP A 289 -28.19 12.33 31.78
C ASP A 289 -26.80 12.58 31.17
N SER A 290 -25.75 12.49 32.00
CA SER A 290 -24.36 12.60 31.51
C SER A 290 -23.98 11.50 30.54
N GLY A 291 -24.67 10.35 30.55
CA GLY A 291 -24.35 9.16 29.73
C GLY A 291 -23.00 8.55 30.02
N ALA A 292 -22.31 8.99 31.08
CA ALA A 292 -20.99 8.51 31.48
C ALA A 292 -21.05 7.20 32.29
N TYR A 293 -22.18 6.88 32.87
CA TYR A 293 -22.37 5.75 33.80
C TYR A 293 -23.59 4.93 33.42
N GLU A 294 -23.47 3.61 33.34
CA GLU A 294 -24.59 2.66 33.33
C GLU A 294 -24.68 1.97 34.67
N PHE A 295 -25.66 2.38 35.49
CA PHE A 295 -25.93 1.77 36.78
C PHE A 295 -26.84 0.56 36.64
N SER A 296 -26.56 -0.49 37.42
CA SER A 296 -27.50 -1.62 37.53
C SER A 296 -28.77 -1.21 38.30
N GLN A 297 -29.85 -1.98 38.13
CA GLN A 297 -31.10 -1.71 38.83
C GLN A 297 -30.92 -1.60 40.35
N GLU A 298 -30.07 -2.45 40.94
CA GLU A 298 -29.72 -2.39 42.36
C GLU A 298 -28.92 -1.14 42.76
N GLN A 299 -28.04 -0.69 41.86
CA GLN A 299 -27.26 0.53 42.07
C GLN A 299 -28.15 1.78 41.99
N LEU A 300 -29.06 1.84 41.04
CA LEU A 300 -30.04 2.93 40.88
C LEU A 300 -30.91 3.04 42.13
N THR A 301 -31.48 1.94 42.62
CA THR A 301 -32.31 1.93 43.84
C THR A 301 -31.55 2.47 45.04
N LYS A 302 -30.26 2.09 45.20
CA LYS A 302 -29.42 2.59 46.30
C LYS A 302 -29.10 4.08 46.20
N LEU A 303 -28.92 4.61 44.99
CA LEU A 303 -28.69 6.03 44.78
C LEU A 303 -29.95 6.87 44.96
N GLU A 304 -31.13 6.36 44.54
CA GLU A 304 -32.45 6.96 44.78
C GLU A 304 -32.78 7.06 46.31
N GLU A 305 -32.49 5.99 47.05
CA GLU A 305 -32.68 5.98 48.52
C GLU A 305 -31.79 7.02 49.22
N LEU A 306 -30.56 7.21 48.75
CA LEU A 306 -29.63 8.20 49.30
C LEU A 306 -30.03 9.64 48.95
N GLU A 307 -30.47 9.92 47.75
CA GLU A 307 -30.93 11.23 47.33
C GLU A 307 -32.20 11.65 48.08
N ASN A 308 -33.17 10.72 48.24
CA ASN A 308 -34.41 10.95 49.00
C ASN A 308 -34.17 11.04 50.50
N GLY A 309 -33.13 10.37 51.04
CA GLY A 309 -32.74 10.45 52.46
C GLY A 309 -32.09 11.78 52.86
N ASN A 310 -31.37 12.43 51.95
CA ASN A 310 -30.76 13.75 52.16
C ASN A 310 -31.78 14.90 52.15
N VAL A 311 -32.92 14.77 51.47
CA VAL A 311 -33.98 15.77 51.43
C VAL A 311 -34.76 15.85 52.78
N SER A 312 -34.67 14.83 53.63
CA SER A 312 -35.40 14.74 54.90
C SER A 312 -34.66 15.38 56.10
N THR A 313 -33.46 15.92 55.93
CA THR A 313 -32.66 16.53 57.00
C THR A 313 -32.55 18.06 56.95
N GLU A 314 -33.18 18.71 55.97
CA GLU A 314 -33.33 20.18 55.88
C GLU A 314 -34.82 20.58 55.99
N SER A 315 -35.42 20.39 57.13
CA SER A 315 -36.71 20.99 57.45
C SER A 315 -36.78 21.33 58.96
#